data_17c4ff7a902d14513be0ce17263f8d7a
#
_entry.id   17c4ff7a902d14513be0ce17263f8d7a
#
_cell.length_a   1.000
_cell.length_b   1.000
_cell.length_c   1.000
_cell.angle_alpha   90.00
_cell.angle_beta   90.00
_cell.angle_gamma   90.00
#
_symmetry.space_group_name_H-M   'P 1'
#
loop_
_entity.id
_entity.type
_entity.pdbx_description
1 polymer ?
#
loop_
_entity_poly.entity_id
_entity_poly.type
_entity_poly.pdbx_seq_one_letter_code
_entity_poly.pdbx_strand_id
1 'polypeptide(L)'
;MDQNGRQNGMNSMNWNMETAQSVGTISTKDLSILQDEMHSEALMYKKYSVYANYFNDPQLRNVAQQAAEHHKQHFECLQSYLNSSR
;
A
#
# COMPACT_ATOMS: atom_id res chain seq x y z
N MET A 1 -17.13 4.50 -15.70
CA MET A 1 -16.92 4.33 -15.27
C MET A 1 -16.47 4.82 -14.43
N ASP A 2 -16.93 4.80 -13.60
CA ASP A 2 -16.24 5.26 -12.86
C ASP A 2 -15.27 4.45 -12.39
N GLN A 3 -15.13 3.37 -12.90
CA GLN A 3 -14.07 2.65 -12.71
C GLN A 3 -12.88 3.43 -12.87
N ASN A 4 -12.80 4.25 -13.89
CA ASN A 4 -11.68 5.09 -14.10
C ASN A 4 -11.53 6.08 -13.00
N GLY A 5 -12.61 6.58 -12.49
CA GLY A 5 -12.54 7.53 -11.42
C GLY A 5 -11.92 6.93 -10.20
N ARG A 6 -12.29 5.70 -9.91
CA ARG A 6 -11.78 5.07 -8.75
C ARG A 6 -10.35 4.71 -8.93
N GLN A 7 -9.96 4.27 -10.10
CA GLN A 7 -8.59 3.98 -10.36
C GLN A 7 -7.76 5.23 -10.32
N ASN A 8 -8.28 6.31 -10.86
CA ASN A 8 -7.56 7.55 -10.84
C ASN A 8 -7.35 8.03 -9.43
N GLY A 9 -8.31 7.77 -8.56
CA GLY A 9 -8.15 8.10 -7.16
C GLY A 9 -6.98 7.39 -6.55
N MET A 10 -6.87 6.11 -6.82
CA MET A 10 -5.75 5.35 -6.30
C MET A 10 -4.45 5.79 -6.94
N ASN A 11 -4.48 6.07 -8.23
CA ASN A 11 -3.27 6.49 -8.90
C ASN A 11 -2.80 7.85 -8.46
N SER A 12 -3.72 8.70 -8.03
CA SER A 12 -3.35 10.03 -7.62
C SER A 12 -2.79 10.05 -6.20
N MET A 13 -2.94 8.97 -5.46
CA MET A 13 -2.31 8.88 -4.17
C MET A 13 -0.83 8.67 -4.40
N ASN A 14 -0.06 9.62 -3.95
CA ASN A 14 1.36 9.55 -4.18
C ASN A 14 2.04 8.81 -3.06
N TRP A 15 2.13 7.51 -3.19
CA TRP A 15 2.69 6.66 -2.16
C TRP A 15 4.20 6.55 -2.30
N ASN A 16 4.89 7.63 -2.05
CA ASN A 16 6.34 7.57 -2.08
C ASN A 16 6.87 8.06 -0.74
N MET A 17 8.14 7.83 -0.51
CA MET A 17 8.74 8.13 0.78
C MET A 17 8.72 9.61 1.10
N GLU A 18 8.77 10.44 0.08
CA GLU A 18 8.80 11.87 0.31
C GLU A 18 7.49 12.39 0.85
N THR A 19 6.38 11.85 0.34
CA THR A 19 5.08 12.31 0.81
C THR A 19 4.73 11.77 2.17
N ALA A 20 5.47 10.80 2.65
CA ALA A 20 5.20 10.19 3.94
C ALA A 20 6.11 10.69 5.04
N GLN A 21 6.83 11.77 4.80
CA GLN A 21 7.72 12.30 5.82
C GLN A 21 6.93 12.89 6.96
N SER A 22 7.36 12.59 8.16
CA SER A 22 6.73 13.14 9.34
C SER A 22 7.45 14.38 9.78
N VAL A 23 6.71 15.35 10.29
CA VAL A 23 7.29 16.58 10.80
C VAL A 23 7.03 16.75 12.27
N GLY A 24 6.54 15.72 12.94
CA GLY A 24 6.26 15.84 14.36
C GLY A 24 5.69 14.55 14.93
N THR A 25 5.19 14.67 16.12
CA THR A 25 4.63 13.52 16.83
C THR A 25 3.24 13.20 16.30
N ILE A 26 3.00 11.94 16.05
CA ILE A 26 1.70 11.51 15.57
C ILE A 26 0.73 11.37 16.75
N SER A 27 -0.51 11.76 16.54
CA SER A 27 -1.53 11.62 17.58
C SER A 27 -1.90 10.14 17.74
N THR A 28 -2.50 9.81 18.89
CA THR A 28 -2.93 8.44 19.16
C THR A 28 -3.97 7.98 18.15
N LYS A 29 -4.88 8.87 17.78
CA LYS A 29 -5.91 8.53 16.82
C LYS A 29 -5.31 8.24 15.45
N ASP A 30 -4.42 9.11 15.01
CA ASP A 30 -3.79 8.92 13.70
C ASP A 30 -2.92 7.68 13.71
N LEU A 31 -2.27 7.39 14.82
CA LEU A 31 -1.46 6.19 14.92
C LEU A 31 -2.32 4.94 14.75
N SER A 32 -3.50 4.91 15.36
CA SER A 32 -4.40 3.77 15.19
C SER A 32 -4.80 3.58 13.75
N ILE A 33 -5.12 4.66 13.08
CA ILE A 33 -5.53 4.60 11.68
C ILE A 33 -4.35 4.13 10.82
N LEU A 34 -3.17 4.67 11.10
CA LEU A 34 -1.98 4.30 10.35
C LEU A 34 -1.66 2.83 10.50
N GLN A 35 -1.73 2.31 11.73
CA GLN A 35 -1.44 0.90 11.97
C GLN A 35 -2.46 0.00 11.30
N ASP A 36 -3.73 0.42 11.28
CA ASP A 36 -4.76 -0.33 10.62
C ASP A 36 -4.52 -0.39 9.11
N GLU A 37 -4.11 0.73 8.54
CA GLU A 37 -3.80 0.78 7.12
C GLU A 37 -2.58 -0.06 6.80
N MET A 38 -1.55 -0.02 7.63
CA MET A 38 -0.37 -0.85 7.43
C MET A 38 -0.71 -2.32 7.44
N HIS A 39 -1.60 -2.71 8.35
CA HIS A 39 -2.05 -4.10 8.42
C HIS A 39 -2.76 -4.50 7.13
N SER A 40 -3.59 -3.62 6.61
CA SER A 40 -4.31 -3.85 5.37
C SER A 40 -3.35 -4.03 4.20
N GLU A 41 -2.33 -3.17 4.11
CA GLU A 41 -1.36 -3.28 3.02
C GLU A 41 -0.57 -4.58 3.10
N ALA A 42 -0.21 -5.00 4.30
CA ALA A 42 0.52 -6.25 4.49
C ALA A 42 -0.32 -7.45 4.06
N LEU A 43 -1.62 -7.43 4.40
CA LEU A 43 -2.52 -8.50 3.99
C LEU A 43 -2.66 -8.56 2.47
N MET A 44 -2.78 -7.41 1.84
CA MET A 44 -2.93 -7.37 0.39
C MET A 44 -1.65 -7.83 -0.32
N TYR A 45 -0.49 -7.48 0.23
CA TYR A 45 0.76 -7.96 -0.30
C TYR A 45 0.80 -9.49 -0.29
N LYS A 46 0.45 -10.09 0.84
CA LYS A 46 0.45 -11.54 0.96
C LYS A 46 -0.55 -12.18 0.02
N LYS A 47 -1.73 -11.61 -0.06
CA LYS A 47 -2.80 -12.13 -0.89
C LYS A 47 -2.40 -12.17 -2.36
N TYR A 48 -1.90 -11.06 -2.88
CA TYR A 48 -1.52 -10.99 -4.27
C TYR A 48 -0.27 -11.81 -4.57
N SER A 49 0.62 -11.96 -3.60
CA SER A 49 1.77 -12.84 -3.77
C SER A 49 1.33 -14.28 -3.96
N VAL A 50 0.31 -14.71 -3.21
CA VAL A 50 -0.23 -16.06 -3.34
C VAL A 50 -0.95 -16.21 -4.68
N TYR A 51 -1.75 -15.23 -5.06
CA TYR A 51 -2.49 -15.29 -6.31
C TYR A 51 -1.54 -15.36 -7.51
N ALA A 52 -0.41 -14.67 -7.44
CA ALA A 52 0.56 -14.70 -8.52
C ALA A 52 1.06 -16.12 -8.78
N ASN A 53 1.04 -16.96 -7.75
CA ASN A 53 1.48 -18.34 -7.92
C ASN A 53 0.36 -19.25 -8.43
N TYR A 54 -0.88 -18.84 -8.28
CA TYR A 54 -2.02 -19.66 -8.65
C TYR A 54 -2.61 -19.37 -10.01
N PHE A 55 -2.43 -18.17 -10.52
CA PHE A 55 -2.95 -17.86 -11.84
C PHE A 55 -2.17 -18.61 -12.90
N ASN A 56 -2.88 -19.20 -13.85
CA ASN A 56 -2.24 -19.86 -14.97
C ASN A 56 -1.92 -18.88 -16.09
N ASP A 57 -2.71 -17.83 -16.21
CA ASP A 57 -2.51 -16.82 -17.25
C ASP A 57 -1.28 -15.98 -16.91
N PRO A 58 -0.27 -15.95 -17.80
CA PRO A 58 0.95 -15.19 -17.50
C PRO A 58 0.71 -13.71 -17.28
N GLN A 59 -0.27 -13.13 -17.95
CA GLN A 59 -0.55 -11.72 -17.77
C GLN A 59 -1.17 -11.46 -16.41
N LEU A 60 -2.06 -12.33 -15.97
CA LEU A 60 -2.65 -12.19 -14.65
C LEU A 60 -1.60 -12.40 -13.56
N ARG A 61 -0.68 -13.32 -13.78
CA ARG A 61 0.40 -13.53 -12.81
C ARG A 61 1.22 -12.26 -12.68
N ASN A 62 1.53 -11.63 -13.81
CA ASN A 62 2.31 -10.40 -13.80
C ASN A 62 1.56 -9.28 -13.09
N VAL A 63 0.27 -9.15 -13.37
CA VAL A 63 -0.56 -8.13 -12.72
C VAL A 63 -0.58 -8.35 -11.21
N ALA A 64 -0.73 -9.61 -10.78
CA ALA A 64 -0.75 -9.91 -9.35
C ALA A 64 0.60 -9.61 -8.70
N GLN A 65 1.69 -9.89 -9.40
CA GLN A 65 3.02 -9.58 -8.87
C GLN A 65 3.21 -8.07 -8.72
N GLN A 66 2.72 -7.30 -9.68
CA GLN A 66 2.82 -5.85 -9.60
C GLN A 66 1.95 -5.31 -8.47
N ALA A 67 0.76 -5.88 -8.30
CA ALA A 67 -0.12 -5.45 -7.21
C ALA A 67 0.52 -5.74 -5.86
N ALA A 68 1.14 -6.92 -5.73
CA ALA A 68 1.84 -7.25 -4.49
C ALA A 68 2.95 -6.26 -4.22
N GLU A 69 3.71 -5.90 -5.24
CA GLU A 69 4.81 -4.97 -5.07
C GLU A 69 4.32 -3.58 -4.66
N HIS A 70 3.22 -3.13 -5.25
CA HIS A 70 2.65 -1.83 -4.90
C HIS A 70 2.22 -1.79 -3.44
N HIS A 71 1.57 -2.86 -2.96
CA HIS A 71 1.15 -2.89 -1.57
C HIS A 71 2.33 -2.97 -0.62
N LYS A 72 3.39 -3.64 -1.02
CA LYS A 72 4.61 -3.68 -0.23
C LYS A 72 5.21 -2.28 -0.13
N GLN A 73 5.25 -1.55 -1.24
CA GLN A 73 5.78 -0.19 -1.23
C GLN A 73 4.93 0.74 -0.37
N HIS A 74 3.61 0.57 -0.41
CA HIS A 74 2.73 1.35 0.44
C HIS A 74 3.03 1.07 1.92
N PHE A 75 3.19 -0.18 2.26
CA PHE A 75 3.51 -0.55 3.63
C PHE A 75 4.83 0.09 4.07
N GLU A 76 5.84 0.01 3.23
CA GLU A 76 7.15 0.55 3.57
C GLU A 76 7.11 2.07 3.72
N CYS A 77 6.29 2.72 2.90
CA CYS A 77 6.12 4.15 2.98
C CYS A 77 5.49 4.54 4.32
N LEU A 78 4.44 3.84 4.71
CA LEU A 78 3.76 4.11 5.97
C LEU A 78 4.68 3.79 7.15
N GLN A 79 5.46 2.73 7.05
CA GLN A 79 6.39 2.35 8.09
C GLN A 79 7.48 3.41 8.27
N SER A 80 7.94 3.97 7.16
CA SER A 80 8.94 5.02 7.20
C SER A 80 8.39 6.25 7.91
N TYR A 81 7.14 6.60 7.62
CA TYR A 81 6.49 7.73 8.29
C TYR A 81 6.41 7.46 9.80
N LEU A 82 5.96 6.27 10.16
CA LEU A 82 5.82 5.92 11.57
C LEU A 82 7.16 5.98 12.29
N ASN A 83 8.21 5.49 11.66
CA ASN A 83 9.53 5.51 12.27
C ASN A 83 10.04 6.94 12.46
N SER A 84 9.64 7.86 11.58
CA SER A 84 10.02 9.25 11.71
C SER A 84 9.24 9.98 12.80
N SER A 85 8.07 9.47 13.15
CA SER A 85 7.18 10.11 14.10
C SER A 85 7.45 9.74 15.54
N ARG A 86 8.33 8.80 15.78
CA ARG A 86 8.58 8.32 17.15
C ARG A 86 9.72 9.09 17.83
#